data_4e7e7d5cd76f035650917b2e1ef2650a
#
_entry.id   4e7e7d5cd76f035650917b2e1ef2650a
#
_cell.length_a   1.000
_cell.length_b   1.000
_cell.length_c   1.000
_cell.angle_alpha   90.00
_cell.angle_beta   90.00
_cell.angle_gamma   90.00
#
_symmetry.space_group_name_H-M   'P 1'
#
loop_
_entity.id
_entity.type
_entity.pdbx_description
1 polymer ?
#
loop_
_entity_poly.entity_id
_entity_poly.type
_entity_poly.pdbx_seq_one_letter_code
_entity_poly.pdbx_strand_id
1 'polypeptide(L)'
;MLDFDELKDAADDRDDEPFQASKADLTPIASFVAMPEGVTVSVFDDYFPESEIWRDGDQLVAEITEHIYTKYWEHKWHGRVFAGAMLRAIKRFIAEGHPFTEGSIENDDDPHISIRWQLRLPATTNGQDLVEAIDAAYTSVGSRADLILENSETVLVLGKDTDEALDRLRLIASRLEALGYYAVIIKDQPDKLGESVLQKVMRHALSSKFVIVENTDPSGHLYEIPHVGKAAECVIAFLQEEGKGATWMFEDAFPRNKHWQKFVYPTGGIEKSVEEAAAWAEDFVKQFGAFQQRVLPWMKPVKTP
;
A
#
# COMPACT_ATOMS: atom_id res chain seq x y z
N MET A 1 -1.54 33.10 19.76
CA MET A 1 -3.02 32.99 19.75
C MET A 1 -3.46 33.49 18.38
N LEU A 2 -4.14 32.70 17.64
CA LEU A 2 -4.72 33.08 16.36
C LEU A 2 -5.74 34.19 16.56
N ASP A 3 -5.55 35.32 15.88
CA ASP A 3 -6.50 36.43 15.86
C ASP A 3 -7.29 36.38 14.53
N PHE A 4 -8.58 36.15 14.61
CA PHE A 4 -9.43 36.05 13.43
C PHE A 4 -9.63 37.39 12.70
N ASP A 5 -9.41 38.52 13.38
CA ASP A 5 -9.45 39.84 12.75
C ASP A 5 -8.20 40.06 11.87
N GLU A 6 -7.02 39.61 12.33
CA GLU A 6 -5.79 39.61 11.50
C GLU A 6 -5.93 38.67 10.28
N LEU A 7 -6.55 37.50 10.45
CA LEU A 7 -6.83 36.58 9.35
C LEU A 7 -7.78 37.16 8.29
N LYS A 8 -8.72 38.00 8.73
CA LYS A 8 -9.66 38.67 7.84
C LYS A 8 -8.95 39.71 6.97
N ASP A 9 -8.07 40.50 7.60
CA ASP A 9 -7.28 41.50 6.86
C ASP A 9 -6.34 40.85 5.85
N ALA A 10 -5.71 39.71 6.19
CA ALA A 10 -4.87 38.90 5.28
C ALA A 10 -5.68 38.29 4.12
N ALA A 11 -6.92 37.87 4.34
CA ALA A 11 -7.81 37.35 3.29
C ALA A 11 -8.21 38.44 2.27
N ASP A 12 -8.33 39.70 2.69
CA ASP A 12 -8.65 40.84 1.83
C ASP A 12 -7.44 41.24 0.94
N ASP A 13 -6.21 41.00 1.37
CA ASP A 13 -4.98 41.30 0.64
C ASP A 13 -4.61 40.22 -0.44
N ARG A 14 -5.36 39.12 -0.50
CA ARG A 14 -5.27 38.05 -1.52
C ARG A 14 -3.87 37.44 -1.75
N ASP A 15 -3.10 37.28 -0.71
CA ASP A 15 -2.00 36.32 -0.73
C ASP A 15 -2.58 34.92 -0.53
N ASP A 16 -2.53 34.07 -1.56
CA ASP A 16 -3.06 32.68 -1.55
C ASP A 16 -2.25 31.72 -0.64
N GLU A 17 -1.36 32.26 0.20
CA GLU A 17 -0.57 31.46 1.13
C GLU A 17 -1.36 31.12 2.39
N PRO A 18 -1.38 29.83 2.81
CA PRO A 18 -2.04 29.45 4.05
C PRO A 18 -1.39 30.13 5.27
N PHE A 19 -2.20 30.51 6.21
CA PHE A 19 -1.71 31.14 7.45
C PHE A 19 -1.07 30.07 8.36
N GLN A 20 0.17 30.32 8.78
CA GLN A 20 0.93 29.36 9.59
C GLN A 20 0.57 29.45 11.07
N ALA A 21 0.26 28.33 11.71
CA ALA A 21 -0.05 28.22 13.12
C ALA A 21 0.61 27.00 13.76
N SER A 22 0.75 27.03 15.07
CA SER A 22 1.13 25.88 15.89
C SER A 22 -0.08 25.29 16.63
N LYS A 23 0.04 24.09 17.14
CA LYS A 23 -0.95 23.47 18.04
C LYS A 23 -1.28 24.38 19.22
N ALA A 24 -0.29 25.11 19.76
CA ALA A 24 -0.46 26.02 20.88
C ALA A 24 -1.30 27.26 20.52
N ASP A 25 -1.31 27.66 19.26
CA ASP A 25 -2.14 28.77 18.79
C ASP A 25 -3.61 28.38 18.63
N LEU A 26 -3.89 27.10 18.32
CA LEU A 26 -5.26 26.58 18.20
C LEU A 26 -5.93 26.37 19.54
N THR A 27 -5.23 25.80 20.51
CA THR A 27 -5.78 25.30 21.77
C THR A 27 -6.61 26.36 22.56
N PRO A 28 -6.24 27.66 22.63
CA PRO A 28 -6.99 28.65 23.34
C PRO A 28 -8.26 29.16 22.62
N ILE A 29 -8.52 28.73 21.40
CA ILE A 29 -9.67 29.20 20.60
C ILE A 29 -10.96 28.63 21.21
N ALA A 30 -11.86 29.51 21.63
CA ALA A 30 -13.14 29.09 22.22
C ALA A 30 -14.15 28.58 21.17
N SER A 31 -14.06 29.08 19.93
CA SER A 31 -14.91 28.65 18.81
C SER A 31 -14.33 29.16 17.48
N PHE A 32 -14.52 28.42 16.42
CA PHE A 32 -14.11 28.81 15.06
C PHE A 32 -15.23 29.50 14.25
N VAL A 33 -16.36 29.83 14.90
CA VAL A 33 -17.48 30.53 14.24
C VAL A 33 -17.04 31.88 13.63
N ALA A 34 -16.08 32.55 14.24
CA ALA A 34 -15.54 33.82 13.77
C ALA A 34 -14.46 33.68 12.68
N MET A 35 -13.99 32.47 12.40
CA MET A 35 -12.99 32.22 11.35
C MET A 35 -13.57 32.65 10.00
N PRO A 36 -12.86 33.49 9.20
CA PRO A 36 -13.34 33.92 7.90
C PRO A 36 -13.47 32.73 6.92
N GLU A 37 -14.48 32.77 6.06
CA GLU A 37 -14.60 31.83 4.97
C GLU A 37 -13.52 32.11 3.91
N GLY A 38 -12.95 31.04 3.31
CA GLY A 38 -11.90 31.15 2.30
C GLY A 38 -10.49 31.34 2.85
N VAL A 39 -10.34 31.39 4.17
CA VAL A 39 -9.01 31.37 4.81
C VAL A 39 -8.66 29.96 5.23
N THR A 40 -7.42 29.54 4.89
CA THR A 40 -6.84 28.27 5.31
C THR A 40 -5.74 28.51 6.32
N VAL A 41 -5.78 27.80 7.43
CA VAL A 41 -4.74 27.80 8.46
C VAL A 41 -3.98 26.49 8.37
N SER A 42 -2.69 26.55 8.04
CA SER A 42 -1.78 25.40 8.06
C SER A 42 -1.15 25.26 9.44
N VAL A 43 -1.23 24.08 10.00
CA VAL A 43 -0.66 23.75 11.31
C VAL A 43 0.57 22.89 11.12
N PHE A 44 1.71 23.42 11.56
CA PHE A 44 3.00 22.74 11.60
C PHE A 44 3.52 22.68 13.03
N ASP A 45 3.74 21.47 13.54
CA ASP A 45 4.30 21.25 14.87
C ASP A 45 5.04 19.91 14.86
N ASP A 46 6.22 19.82 15.49
CA ASP A 46 7.07 18.61 15.51
C ASP A 46 6.36 17.37 16.11
N TYR A 47 5.29 17.57 16.86
CA TYR A 47 4.54 16.53 17.56
C TYR A 47 3.04 16.54 17.25
N PHE A 48 2.66 17.16 16.15
CA PHE A 48 1.27 17.25 15.72
C PHE A 48 1.17 16.98 14.22
N PRO A 49 0.13 16.28 13.76
CA PRO A 49 -0.04 15.98 12.34
C PRO A 49 -0.16 17.26 11.52
N GLU A 50 0.53 17.30 10.38
CA GLU A 50 0.35 18.36 9.41
C GLU A 50 -1.12 18.45 9.03
N SER A 51 -1.70 19.64 9.20
CA SER A 51 -3.13 19.82 9.04
C SER A 51 -3.45 21.17 8.43
N GLU A 52 -4.39 21.19 7.49
CA GLU A 52 -4.98 22.41 6.96
C GLU A 52 -6.40 22.56 7.48
N ILE A 53 -6.73 23.74 8.04
CA ILE A 53 -8.00 24.01 8.70
C ILE A 53 -8.68 25.18 8.01
N TRP A 54 -9.93 24.98 7.59
CA TRP A 54 -10.75 26.06 7.04
C TRP A 54 -12.21 25.92 7.47
N ARG A 55 -12.96 27.00 7.33
CA ARG A 55 -14.40 27.00 7.56
C ARG A 55 -15.18 26.82 6.26
N ASP A 56 -16.18 25.94 6.29
CA ASP A 56 -17.10 25.65 5.21
C ASP A 56 -18.55 25.79 5.76
N GLY A 57 -19.08 26.99 5.68
CA GLY A 57 -20.38 27.36 6.25
C GLY A 57 -20.41 27.23 7.78
N ASP A 58 -21.25 26.33 8.28
CA ASP A 58 -21.38 26.01 9.71
C ASP A 58 -20.44 24.88 10.19
N GLN A 59 -19.61 24.36 9.28
CA GLN A 59 -18.64 23.32 9.55
C GLN A 59 -17.21 23.88 9.61
N LEU A 60 -16.41 23.26 10.45
CA LEU A 60 -14.96 23.38 10.45
C LEU A 60 -14.41 22.13 9.79
N VAL A 61 -13.58 22.29 8.78
CA VAL A 61 -12.93 21.20 8.07
C VAL A 61 -11.47 21.19 8.47
N ALA A 62 -10.96 20.05 8.90
CA ALA A 62 -9.54 19.82 9.10
C ALA A 62 -9.10 18.73 8.15
N GLU A 63 -8.25 19.07 7.18
CA GLU A 63 -7.57 18.11 6.31
C GLU A 63 -6.24 17.77 6.94
N ILE A 64 -6.04 16.49 7.19
CA ILE A 64 -4.85 15.94 7.83
C ILE A 64 -4.02 15.27 6.76
N THR A 65 -2.72 15.54 6.73
CA THR A 65 -1.76 14.92 5.81
C THR A 65 -0.83 13.99 6.58
N GLU A 66 -0.69 12.78 6.10
CA GLU A 66 0.31 11.81 6.56
C GLU A 66 1.31 11.55 5.45
N HIS A 67 2.59 11.71 5.76
CA HIS A 67 3.69 11.41 4.84
C HIS A 67 4.26 10.03 5.14
N ILE A 68 4.03 9.09 4.25
CA ILE A 68 4.61 7.75 4.37
C ILE A 68 5.96 7.75 3.69
N TYR A 69 7.01 7.86 4.50
CA TYR A 69 8.37 7.69 4.05
C TYR A 69 8.68 6.21 3.94
N THR A 70 8.97 5.72 2.74
CA THR A 70 9.34 4.33 2.56
C THR A 70 10.76 4.12 3.09
N LYS A 71 10.93 3.32 4.13
CA LYS A 71 12.24 2.94 4.72
C LYS A 71 13.15 2.14 3.78
N TYR A 72 12.78 2.03 2.50
CA TYR A 72 13.45 1.19 1.50
C TYR A 72 14.20 2.00 0.44
N TRP A 73 14.60 3.22 0.75
CA TRP A 73 15.18 4.21 -0.16
C TRP A 73 16.62 3.99 -0.60
N GLU A 74 17.28 2.94 -0.18
CA GLU A 74 18.64 2.65 -0.66
C GLU A 74 18.72 2.46 -2.18
N HIS A 75 17.57 2.27 -2.85
CA HIS A 75 17.48 2.20 -4.30
C HIS A 75 16.29 3.02 -4.82
N LYS A 76 16.55 4.23 -5.33
CA LYS A 76 15.54 5.19 -5.89
C LYS A 76 14.48 4.54 -6.78
N TRP A 77 14.79 3.44 -7.44
CA TRP A 77 13.88 2.74 -8.34
C TRP A 77 12.81 1.94 -7.58
N HIS A 78 13.19 1.27 -6.51
CA HIS A 78 12.26 0.49 -5.68
C HIS A 78 11.25 1.38 -4.94
N GLY A 79 11.68 2.57 -4.54
CA GLY A 79 10.79 3.56 -3.91
C GLY A 79 9.63 3.95 -4.81
N ARG A 80 9.88 4.25 -6.09
CA ARG A 80 8.84 4.64 -7.08
C ARG A 80 7.82 3.52 -7.33
N VAL A 81 8.30 2.29 -7.46
CA VAL A 81 7.45 1.12 -7.67
C VAL A 81 6.56 0.87 -6.45
N PHE A 82 7.14 0.92 -5.27
CA PHE A 82 6.42 0.78 -4.00
C PHE A 82 5.41 1.91 -3.81
N ALA A 83 5.81 3.17 -4.04
CA ALA A 83 4.92 4.32 -3.97
C ALA A 83 3.74 4.18 -4.95
N GLY A 84 4.00 3.71 -6.17
CA GLY A 84 2.95 3.44 -7.14
C GLY A 84 1.95 2.35 -6.68
N ALA A 85 2.43 1.27 -6.07
CA ALA A 85 1.57 0.21 -5.54
C ALA A 85 0.73 0.72 -4.36
N MET A 86 1.33 1.47 -3.44
CA MET A 86 0.64 2.10 -2.32
C MET A 86 -0.45 3.07 -2.79
N LEU A 87 -0.13 3.93 -3.76
CA LEU A 87 -1.11 4.86 -4.31
C LEU A 87 -2.33 4.14 -4.92
N ARG A 88 -2.10 3.02 -5.61
CA ARG A 88 -3.20 2.20 -6.14
C ARG A 88 -4.03 1.57 -5.03
N ALA A 89 -3.37 1.07 -3.97
CA ALA A 89 -4.06 0.54 -2.79
C ALA A 89 -4.91 1.63 -2.13
N ILE A 90 -4.38 2.83 -1.92
CA ILE A 90 -5.12 3.98 -1.37
C ILE A 90 -6.33 4.32 -2.24
N LYS A 91 -6.16 4.43 -3.56
CA LYS A 91 -7.28 4.71 -4.50
C LYS A 91 -8.38 3.65 -4.41
N ARG A 92 -8.01 2.38 -4.23
CA ARG A 92 -8.97 1.31 -4.01
C ARG A 92 -9.68 1.47 -2.67
N PHE A 93 -8.97 1.75 -1.57
CA PHE A 93 -9.55 2.02 -0.26
C PHE A 93 -10.55 3.18 -0.29
N ILE A 94 -10.23 4.26 -1.03
CA ILE A 94 -11.16 5.38 -1.26
C ILE A 94 -12.42 4.88 -1.97
N ALA A 95 -12.26 4.08 -3.02
CA ALA A 95 -13.39 3.51 -3.77
C ALA A 95 -14.26 2.53 -2.93
N GLU A 96 -13.66 1.89 -1.92
CA GLU A 96 -14.33 1.01 -0.96
C GLU A 96 -14.99 1.77 0.20
N GLY A 97 -14.90 3.11 0.23
CA GLY A 97 -15.55 3.97 1.23
C GLY A 97 -14.73 4.20 2.50
N HIS A 98 -13.41 3.99 2.46
CA HIS A 98 -12.53 4.41 3.55
C HIS A 98 -12.39 5.95 3.62
N PRO A 99 -12.05 6.53 4.78
CA PRO A 99 -12.11 7.98 5.00
C PRO A 99 -11.04 8.81 4.29
N PHE A 100 -10.18 8.19 3.50
CA PHE A 100 -9.17 8.91 2.72
C PHE A 100 -9.81 9.71 1.58
N THR A 101 -9.40 10.95 1.42
CA THR A 101 -9.86 11.82 0.34
C THR A 101 -8.94 11.80 -0.86
N GLU A 102 -7.63 11.67 -0.61
CA GLU A 102 -6.63 11.69 -1.66
C GLU A 102 -5.39 10.87 -1.26
N GLY A 103 -4.65 10.42 -2.26
CA GLY A 103 -3.27 9.93 -2.13
C GLY A 103 -2.46 10.39 -3.33
N SER A 104 -1.30 10.96 -3.08
CA SER A 104 -0.38 11.46 -4.09
C SER A 104 1.04 10.95 -3.86
N ILE A 105 1.84 10.97 -4.92
CA ILE A 105 3.29 10.80 -4.83
C ILE A 105 3.89 12.19 -4.97
N GLU A 106 4.53 12.65 -3.92
CA GLU A 106 5.20 13.93 -3.90
C GLU A 106 6.70 13.75 -4.06
N ASN A 107 7.34 14.74 -4.67
CA ASN A 107 8.77 14.84 -4.91
C ASN A 107 9.39 13.68 -5.74
N ASP A 108 9.81 14.00 -6.94
CA ASP A 108 10.42 13.03 -7.87
C ASP A 108 11.84 12.58 -7.46
N ASP A 109 12.55 13.38 -6.69
CA ASP A 109 13.91 13.09 -6.23
C ASP A 109 13.92 12.32 -4.91
N ASP A 110 12.92 12.54 -4.06
CA ASP A 110 12.67 11.86 -2.79
C ASP A 110 11.18 11.54 -2.66
N PRO A 111 10.66 10.59 -3.48
CA PRO A 111 9.24 10.32 -3.55
C PRO A 111 8.72 9.78 -2.22
N HIS A 112 7.80 10.47 -1.60
CA HIS A 112 7.00 10.01 -0.49
C HIS A 112 5.52 9.97 -0.87
N ILE A 113 4.75 9.20 -0.15
CA ILE A 113 3.32 9.11 -0.37
C ILE A 113 2.66 10.00 0.67
N SER A 114 1.90 10.97 0.18
CA SER A 114 1.02 11.76 1.02
C SER A 114 -0.39 11.18 0.96
N ILE A 115 -0.95 10.88 2.11
CA ILE A 115 -2.34 10.47 2.26
C ILE A 115 -3.07 11.59 2.98
N ARG A 116 -4.21 12.02 2.41
CA ARG A 116 -5.05 13.06 2.98
C ARG A 116 -6.41 12.49 3.38
N TRP A 117 -6.96 13.03 4.47
CA TRP A 117 -8.33 12.77 4.88
C TRP A 117 -8.91 13.97 5.63
N GLN A 118 -10.21 14.12 5.57
CA GLN A 118 -10.90 15.27 6.15
C GLN A 118 -11.72 14.86 7.37
N LEU A 119 -11.56 15.65 8.43
CA LEU A 119 -12.49 15.72 9.55
C LEU A 119 -13.45 16.88 9.32
N ARG A 120 -14.74 16.64 9.58
CA ARG A 120 -15.76 17.68 9.56
C ARG A 120 -16.38 17.79 10.93
N LEU A 121 -16.26 18.95 11.55
CA LEU A 121 -16.73 19.26 12.88
C LEU A 121 -17.63 20.52 12.82
N PRO A 122 -18.54 20.74 13.80
CA PRO A 122 -19.26 22.00 13.87
C PRO A 122 -18.30 23.19 14.05
N ALA A 123 -18.55 24.34 13.41
CA ALA A 123 -17.74 25.53 13.60
C ALA A 123 -17.76 26.06 15.06
N THR A 124 -18.70 25.58 15.89
CA THR A 124 -18.75 25.85 17.34
C THR A 124 -17.73 25.04 18.15
N THR A 125 -16.99 24.11 17.51
CA THR A 125 -15.91 23.33 18.15
C THR A 125 -14.85 24.27 18.69
N ASN A 126 -14.38 24.05 19.91
CA ASN A 126 -13.26 24.81 20.48
C ASN A 126 -11.92 24.21 20.04
N GLY A 127 -10.83 24.95 20.23
CA GLY A 127 -9.52 24.57 19.78
C GLY A 127 -8.97 23.30 20.45
N GLN A 128 -9.28 23.07 21.71
CA GLN A 128 -8.88 21.86 22.42
C GLN A 128 -9.57 20.62 21.85
N ASP A 129 -10.88 20.68 21.63
CA ASP A 129 -11.65 19.57 21.05
C ASP A 129 -11.22 19.29 19.61
N LEU A 130 -10.88 20.34 18.83
CA LEU A 130 -10.34 20.19 17.48
C LEU A 130 -9.00 19.43 17.50
N VAL A 131 -8.08 19.85 18.37
CA VAL A 131 -6.77 19.21 18.52
C VAL A 131 -6.91 17.74 18.91
N GLU A 132 -7.78 17.43 19.89
CA GLU A 132 -8.05 16.06 20.31
C GLU A 132 -8.67 15.22 19.19
N ALA A 133 -9.57 15.80 18.38
CA ALA A 133 -10.16 15.11 17.23
C ALA A 133 -9.13 14.82 16.13
N ILE A 134 -8.21 15.74 15.85
CA ILE A 134 -7.12 15.55 14.88
C ILE A 134 -6.18 14.45 15.39
N ASP A 135 -5.73 14.49 16.65
CA ASP A 135 -4.86 13.48 17.25
C ASP A 135 -5.50 12.07 17.22
N ALA A 136 -6.80 11.98 17.54
CA ALA A 136 -7.54 10.74 17.52
C ALA A 136 -7.70 10.18 16.09
N ALA A 137 -8.00 11.06 15.13
CA ALA A 137 -8.11 10.67 13.72
C ALA A 137 -6.76 10.20 13.17
N TYR A 138 -5.69 10.93 13.45
CA TYR A 138 -4.33 10.57 13.05
C TYR A 138 -3.92 9.20 13.59
N THR A 139 -4.12 8.96 14.88
CA THR A 139 -3.84 7.66 15.50
C THR A 139 -4.63 6.53 14.84
N SER A 140 -5.91 6.78 14.53
CA SER A 140 -6.77 5.80 13.85
C SER A 140 -6.30 5.49 12.42
N VAL A 141 -5.78 6.48 11.70
CA VAL A 141 -5.30 6.32 10.32
C VAL A 141 -3.89 5.77 10.30
N GLY A 142 -3.01 6.16 11.21
CA GLY A 142 -1.66 5.61 11.33
C GLY A 142 -1.69 4.08 11.46
N SER A 143 -2.55 3.54 12.31
CA SER A 143 -2.75 2.09 12.41
C SER A 143 -3.32 1.46 11.13
N ARG A 144 -4.07 2.21 10.31
CA ARG A 144 -4.57 1.74 9.00
C ARG A 144 -3.51 1.84 7.91
N ALA A 145 -2.65 2.85 7.93
CA ALA A 145 -1.50 2.93 7.04
C ALA A 145 -0.55 1.75 7.27
N ASP A 146 -0.27 1.38 8.51
CA ASP A 146 0.48 0.18 8.85
C ASP A 146 -0.22 -1.09 8.35
N LEU A 147 -1.53 -1.20 8.50
CA LEU A 147 -2.31 -2.30 7.93
C LEU A 147 -2.27 -2.32 6.39
N ILE A 148 -2.27 -1.17 5.73
CA ILE A 148 -2.10 -1.06 4.27
C ILE A 148 -0.70 -1.54 3.89
N LEU A 149 0.32 -1.16 4.65
CA LEU A 149 1.71 -1.58 4.45
C LEU A 149 1.91 -3.09 4.71
N GLU A 150 1.33 -3.61 5.78
CA GLU A 150 1.38 -5.04 6.14
C GLU A 150 0.57 -5.91 5.18
N ASN A 151 -0.57 -5.41 4.72
CA ASN A 151 -1.42 -6.05 3.72
C ASN A 151 -1.13 -5.53 2.31
N SER A 152 -0.04 -4.76 2.13
CA SER A 152 0.37 -4.34 0.80
C SER A 152 0.42 -5.58 -0.08
N GLU A 153 -0.25 -5.54 -1.20
CA GLU A 153 -0.50 -6.65 -2.09
C GLU A 153 0.81 -7.08 -2.75
N THR A 154 1.75 -7.51 -1.90
CA THR A 154 3.06 -7.97 -2.32
C THR A 154 2.93 -9.30 -3.02
N VAL A 155 3.50 -9.41 -4.20
CA VAL A 155 3.58 -10.64 -4.98
C VAL A 155 5.04 -10.96 -5.25
N LEU A 156 5.48 -12.12 -4.79
CA LEU A 156 6.83 -12.60 -5.11
C LEU A 156 6.86 -13.17 -6.53
N VAL A 157 7.80 -12.69 -7.34
CA VAL A 157 8.03 -13.19 -8.70
C VAL A 157 9.34 -13.98 -8.71
N LEU A 158 9.24 -15.27 -8.99
CA LEU A 158 10.35 -16.21 -9.09
C LEU A 158 10.53 -16.68 -10.53
N GLY A 159 11.75 -16.95 -10.91
CA GLY A 159 12.11 -17.49 -12.21
C GLY A 159 13.60 -17.40 -12.43
N LYS A 160 14.06 -17.72 -13.62
CA LYS A 160 15.44 -17.49 -14.01
C LYS A 160 15.72 -16.00 -14.09
N ASP A 161 16.73 -15.55 -13.39
CA ASP A 161 17.05 -14.12 -13.18
C ASP A 161 18.24 -13.61 -14.03
N THR A 162 18.47 -14.23 -15.18
CA THR A 162 19.53 -13.86 -16.14
C THR A 162 18.98 -13.61 -17.52
N ASP A 163 19.63 -12.71 -18.25
CA ASP A 163 19.39 -12.42 -19.67
C ASP A 163 17.89 -12.14 -19.97
N GLU A 164 17.39 -12.62 -21.09
CA GLU A 164 15.99 -12.49 -21.53
C GLU A 164 14.97 -13.01 -20.50
N ALA A 165 15.37 -13.95 -19.66
CA ALA A 165 14.49 -14.46 -18.62
C ALA A 165 14.23 -13.40 -17.53
N LEU A 166 15.24 -12.61 -17.17
CA LEU A 166 15.05 -11.46 -16.26
C LEU A 166 14.11 -10.41 -16.86
N ASP A 167 14.19 -10.17 -18.16
CA ASP A 167 13.28 -9.22 -18.82
C ASP A 167 11.82 -9.71 -18.76
N ARG A 168 11.59 -11.04 -18.86
CA ARG A 168 10.26 -11.63 -18.62
C ARG A 168 9.79 -11.42 -17.18
N LEU A 169 10.65 -11.59 -16.17
CA LEU A 169 10.29 -11.31 -14.78
C LEU A 169 9.90 -9.83 -14.58
N ARG A 170 10.63 -8.91 -15.22
CA ARG A 170 10.31 -7.48 -15.17
C ARG A 170 8.99 -7.14 -15.87
N LEU A 171 8.69 -7.81 -16.98
CA LEU A 171 7.39 -7.67 -17.66
C LEU A 171 6.25 -8.17 -16.79
N ILE A 172 6.41 -9.31 -16.11
CA ILE A 172 5.45 -9.84 -15.13
C ILE A 172 5.26 -8.82 -14.00
N ALA A 173 6.37 -8.32 -13.43
CA ALA A 173 6.33 -7.33 -12.36
C ALA A 173 5.58 -6.06 -12.79
N SER A 174 5.91 -5.49 -13.95
CA SER A 174 5.23 -4.31 -14.50
C SER A 174 3.72 -4.55 -14.69
N ARG A 175 3.34 -5.75 -15.14
CA ARG A 175 1.92 -6.06 -15.29
C ARG A 175 1.19 -6.22 -13.95
N LEU A 176 1.81 -6.86 -12.97
CA LEU A 176 1.29 -6.94 -11.61
C LEU A 176 1.10 -5.55 -10.99
N GLU A 177 2.07 -4.65 -11.20
CA GLU A 177 2.00 -3.27 -10.74
C GLU A 177 0.82 -2.52 -11.39
N ALA A 178 0.59 -2.73 -12.68
CA ALA A 178 -0.57 -2.18 -13.37
C ALA A 178 -1.91 -2.71 -12.79
N LEU A 179 -1.91 -3.91 -12.19
CA LEU A 179 -3.05 -4.50 -11.49
C LEU A 179 -3.17 -4.06 -10.02
N GLY A 180 -2.20 -3.31 -9.50
CA GLY A 180 -2.22 -2.80 -8.14
C GLY A 180 -1.37 -3.59 -7.13
N TYR A 181 -0.57 -4.55 -7.57
CA TYR A 181 0.33 -5.31 -6.69
C TYR A 181 1.70 -4.67 -6.58
N TYR A 182 2.39 -4.93 -5.48
CA TYR A 182 3.82 -4.70 -5.33
C TYR A 182 4.58 -5.96 -5.71
N ALA A 183 5.20 -5.95 -6.89
CA ALA A 183 5.95 -7.11 -7.39
C ALA A 183 7.38 -7.10 -6.85
N VAL A 184 7.79 -8.21 -6.25
CA VAL A 184 9.13 -8.42 -5.69
C VAL A 184 9.89 -9.42 -6.54
N ILE A 185 10.97 -8.99 -7.19
CA ILE A 185 11.96 -9.85 -7.83
C ILE A 185 13.14 -9.97 -6.87
N ILE A 186 13.55 -11.19 -6.52
CA ILE A 186 14.58 -11.44 -5.48
C ILE A 186 15.92 -10.77 -5.81
N LYS A 187 16.31 -10.79 -7.10
CA LYS A 187 17.55 -10.16 -7.56
C LYS A 187 17.62 -8.67 -7.27
N ASP A 188 16.47 -8.00 -7.32
CA ASP A 188 16.35 -6.56 -7.15
C ASP A 188 16.20 -6.17 -5.65
N GLN A 189 16.17 -7.15 -4.74
CA GLN A 189 16.07 -6.88 -3.30
C GLN A 189 17.45 -6.84 -2.63
N PRO A 190 17.65 -5.97 -1.62
CA PRO A 190 18.91 -5.89 -0.90
C PRO A 190 19.22 -7.20 -0.16
N ASP A 191 20.50 -7.55 -0.12
CA ASP A 191 20.99 -8.68 0.67
C ASP A 191 21.13 -8.27 2.14
N LYS A 192 20.76 -9.17 3.04
CA LYS A 192 21.05 -9.02 4.47
C LYS A 192 22.31 -9.80 4.83
N LEU A 193 23.15 -9.21 5.67
CA LEU A 193 24.39 -9.86 6.11
C LEU A 193 24.08 -11.21 6.77
N GLY A 194 24.68 -12.28 6.25
CA GLY A 194 24.48 -13.65 6.73
C GLY A 194 23.22 -14.36 6.22
N GLU A 195 22.41 -13.71 5.39
CA GLU A 195 21.22 -14.32 4.78
C GLU A 195 21.61 -15.10 3.51
N SER A 196 21.20 -16.36 3.43
CA SER A 196 21.33 -17.13 2.20
C SER A 196 20.23 -16.74 1.19
N VAL A 197 20.44 -17.02 -0.10
CA VAL A 197 19.43 -16.78 -1.14
C VAL A 197 18.09 -17.44 -0.79
N LEU A 198 18.11 -18.68 -0.30
CA LEU A 198 16.88 -19.37 0.11
C LEU A 198 16.18 -18.66 1.28
N GLN A 199 16.92 -18.20 2.28
CA GLN A 199 16.32 -17.43 3.39
C GLN A 199 15.71 -16.12 2.91
N LYS A 200 16.36 -15.43 1.96
CA LYS A 200 15.83 -14.24 1.33
C LYS A 200 14.51 -14.53 0.59
N VAL A 201 14.48 -15.59 -0.23
CA VAL A 201 13.26 -16.03 -0.93
C VAL A 201 12.15 -16.35 0.07
N MET A 202 12.45 -17.13 1.12
CA MET A 202 11.45 -17.51 2.13
C MET A 202 10.88 -16.30 2.88
N ARG A 203 11.72 -15.34 3.22
CA ARG A 203 11.29 -14.09 3.87
C ARG A 203 10.29 -13.32 3.02
N HIS A 204 10.57 -13.19 1.72
CA HIS A 204 9.66 -12.52 0.80
C HIS A 204 8.40 -13.35 0.50
N ALA A 205 8.52 -14.67 0.42
CA ALA A 205 7.37 -15.55 0.22
C ALA A 205 6.37 -15.47 1.39
N LEU A 206 6.86 -15.47 2.64
CA LEU A 206 6.03 -15.37 3.83
C LEU A 206 5.29 -14.03 3.95
N SER A 207 5.85 -12.95 3.36
CA SER A 207 5.22 -11.63 3.33
C SER A 207 4.42 -11.36 2.05
N SER A 208 4.31 -12.33 1.16
CA SER A 208 3.60 -12.18 -0.11
C SER A 208 2.21 -12.77 -0.04
N LYS A 209 1.26 -12.10 -0.69
CA LYS A 209 -0.13 -12.55 -0.82
C LYS A 209 -0.22 -13.85 -1.63
N PHE A 210 0.56 -13.91 -2.70
CA PHE A 210 0.78 -15.11 -3.53
C PHE A 210 2.13 -15.00 -4.25
N VAL A 211 2.51 -16.08 -4.92
CA VAL A 211 3.77 -16.17 -5.67
C VAL A 211 3.46 -16.44 -7.13
N ILE A 212 4.13 -15.74 -8.04
CA ILE A 212 4.16 -16.07 -9.45
C ILE A 212 5.52 -16.68 -9.78
N VAL A 213 5.50 -17.82 -10.46
CA VAL A 213 6.71 -18.51 -10.93
C VAL A 213 6.71 -18.51 -12.44
N GLU A 214 7.70 -17.85 -13.05
CA GLU A 214 7.98 -17.96 -14.48
C GLU A 214 8.80 -19.21 -14.74
N ASN A 215 8.20 -20.23 -15.37
CA ASN A 215 8.76 -21.57 -15.54
C ASN A 215 9.09 -21.94 -17.02
N THR A 216 9.17 -20.95 -17.91
CA THR A 216 9.54 -21.18 -19.32
C THR A 216 10.97 -21.68 -19.46
N ASP A 217 11.90 -21.16 -18.64
CA ASP A 217 13.30 -21.60 -18.56
C ASP A 217 13.60 -22.14 -17.14
N PRO A 218 13.32 -23.42 -16.86
CA PRO A 218 13.58 -24.00 -15.55
C PRO A 218 15.05 -23.90 -15.13
N SER A 219 15.32 -23.37 -13.94
CA SER A 219 16.66 -23.14 -13.41
C SER A 219 16.71 -23.20 -11.87
N GLY A 220 17.51 -22.36 -11.21
CA GLY A 220 17.72 -22.34 -9.78
C GLY A 220 16.45 -22.24 -8.93
N HIS A 221 15.41 -21.54 -9.41
CA HIS A 221 14.11 -21.43 -8.72
C HIS A 221 13.42 -22.78 -8.49
N LEU A 222 13.77 -23.83 -9.25
CA LEU A 222 13.28 -25.19 -9.00
C LEU A 222 13.65 -25.72 -7.62
N TYR A 223 14.77 -25.26 -7.05
CA TYR A 223 15.18 -25.59 -5.71
C TYR A 223 14.35 -24.85 -4.65
N GLU A 224 13.94 -23.64 -4.94
CA GLU A 224 13.25 -22.73 -4.00
C GLU A 224 11.75 -23.08 -3.88
N ILE A 225 11.11 -23.47 -4.98
CA ILE A 225 9.66 -23.71 -5.03
C ILE A 225 9.17 -24.75 -4.02
N PRO A 226 9.81 -25.91 -3.80
CA PRO A 226 9.37 -26.86 -2.78
C PRO A 226 9.39 -26.28 -1.36
N HIS A 227 10.32 -25.38 -1.08
CA HIS A 227 10.40 -24.69 0.22
C HIS A 227 9.29 -23.65 0.37
N VAL A 228 9.10 -22.83 -0.66
CA VAL A 228 8.02 -21.82 -0.70
C VAL A 228 6.65 -22.49 -0.61
N GLY A 229 6.42 -23.56 -1.37
CA GLY A 229 5.13 -24.23 -1.37
C GLY A 229 4.79 -25.01 -0.11
N LYS A 230 5.81 -25.59 0.56
CA LYS A 230 5.59 -26.40 1.77
C LYS A 230 5.73 -25.64 3.08
N ALA A 231 6.75 -24.78 3.17
CA ALA A 231 7.05 -24.10 4.43
C ALA A 231 6.30 -22.79 4.59
N ALA A 232 6.04 -22.07 3.48
CA ALA A 232 5.27 -20.84 3.49
C ALA A 232 3.78 -21.04 3.15
N GLU A 233 3.40 -22.24 2.71
CA GLU A 233 2.01 -22.58 2.26
C GLU A 233 1.43 -21.55 1.27
N CYS A 234 2.29 -20.96 0.45
CA CYS A 234 1.90 -19.91 -0.48
C CYS A 234 1.01 -20.44 -1.61
N VAL A 235 0.08 -19.60 -2.04
CA VAL A 235 -0.61 -19.78 -3.31
C VAL A 235 0.38 -19.49 -4.43
N ILE A 236 0.57 -20.44 -5.35
CA ILE A 236 1.58 -20.33 -6.44
C ILE A 236 0.90 -20.46 -7.80
N ALA A 237 1.05 -19.42 -8.61
CA ALA A 237 0.69 -19.44 -10.02
C ALA A 237 1.94 -19.62 -10.88
N PHE A 238 1.97 -20.68 -11.68
CA PHE A 238 3.07 -20.99 -12.60
C PHE A 238 2.73 -20.48 -13.99
N LEU A 239 3.53 -19.60 -14.53
CA LEU A 239 3.45 -19.12 -15.90
C LEU A 239 4.42 -19.91 -16.77
N GLN A 240 3.97 -20.39 -17.91
CA GLN A 240 4.79 -21.20 -18.81
C GLN A 240 4.44 -20.90 -20.26
N GLU A 241 5.44 -20.59 -21.08
CA GLU A 241 5.23 -20.46 -22.51
C GLU A 241 4.93 -21.83 -23.14
N GLU A 242 3.99 -21.86 -24.07
CA GLU A 242 3.57 -23.06 -24.76
C GLU A 242 4.77 -23.78 -25.43
N GLY A 243 4.88 -25.09 -25.21
CA GLY A 243 5.96 -25.90 -25.73
C GLY A 243 7.31 -25.77 -25.01
N LYS A 244 7.41 -24.94 -23.98
CA LYS A 244 8.61 -24.76 -23.15
C LYS A 244 8.38 -25.16 -21.70
N GLY A 245 9.44 -25.19 -20.90
CA GLY A 245 9.37 -25.27 -19.44
C GLY A 245 8.85 -26.59 -18.85
N ALA A 246 8.73 -27.65 -19.63
CA ALA A 246 8.19 -28.92 -19.16
C ALA A 246 9.12 -29.60 -18.15
N THR A 247 8.80 -29.50 -16.87
CA THR A 247 9.43 -30.27 -15.80
C THR A 247 8.41 -31.25 -15.24
N TRP A 248 8.60 -32.53 -15.52
CA TRP A 248 7.70 -33.61 -15.09
C TRP A 248 7.49 -33.63 -13.57
N MET A 249 8.43 -33.10 -12.76
CA MET A 249 8.30 -32.99 -11.31
C MET A 249 7.16 -32.04 -10.90
N PHE A 250 6.94 -30.97 -11.64
CA PHE A 250 5.82 -30.05 -11.36
C PHE A 250 4.49 -30.59 -11.87
N GLU A 251 4.50 -31.28 -13.02
CA GLU A 251 3.28 -31.91 -13.53
C GLU A 251 2.69 -32.93 -12.53
N ASP A 252 3.55 -33.67 -11.80
CA ASP A 252 3.13 -34.56 -10.72
C ASP A 252 2.67 -33.78 -9.43
N ALA A 253 3.21 -32.58 -9.20
CA ALA A 253 2.91 -31.78 -8.01
C ALA A 253 1.57 -31.02 -8.11
N PHE A 254 1.18 -30.52 -9.28
CA PHE A 254 -0.05 -29.73 -9.45
C PHE A 254 -1.32 -30.45 -8.96
N PRO A 255 -1.60 -31.72 -9.28
CA PRO A 255 -2.80 -32.39 -8.79
C PRO A 255 -2.85 -32.57 -7.27
N ARG A 256 -1.69 -32.55 -6.61
CA ARG A 256 -1.53 -32.78 -5.16
C ARG A 256 -1.64 -31.47 -4.35
N ASN A 257 -1.37 -30.33 -4.98
CA ASN A 257 -1.34 -29.03 -4.32
C ASN A 257 -2.43 -28.13 -4.91
N LYS A 258 -3.58 -28.08 -4.26
CA LYS A 258 -4.74 -27.30 -4.71
C LYS A 258 -4.48 -25.80 -4.80
N HIS A 259 -3.48 -25.31 -4.07
CA HIS A 259 -3.04 -23.92 -4.05
C HIS A 259 -1.95 -23.63 -5.10
N TRP A 260 -1.71 -24.56 -6.04
CA TRP A 260 -0.81 -24.41 -7.17
C TRP A 260 -1.59 -24.56 -8.47
N GLN A 261 -1.40 -23.63 -9.40
CA GLN A 261 -2.02 -23.68 -10.71
C GLN A 261 -1.06 -23.26 -11.82
N LYS A 262 -1.16 -23.95 -12.94
CA LYS A 262 -0.38 -23.64 -14.13
C LYS A 262 -1.22 -22.85 -15.14
N PHE A 263 -0.61 -21.81 -15.70
CA PHE A 263 -1.12 -20.96 -16.76
C PHE A 263 -0.17 -21.04 -17.94
N VAL A 264 -0.67 -21.57 -19.06
CA VAL A 264 0.12 -21.69 -20.29
C VAL A 264 -0.24 -20.54 -21.20
N TYR A 265 0.76 -19.87 -21.76
CA TYR A 265 0.57 -18.74 -22.64
C TYR A 265 1.30 -18.93 -23.98
N PRO A 266 0.73 -18.44 -25.10
CA PRO A 266 1.41 -18.42 -26.40
C PRO A 266 2.55 -17.41 -26.38
N THR A 267 3.51 -17.53 -27.28
CA THR A 267 4.59 -16.56 -27.44
C THR A 267 4.02 -15.13 -27.53
N GLY A 268 4.48 -14.24 -26.68
CA GLY A 268 3.98 -12.85 -26.56
C GLY A 268 2.68 -12.68 -25.76
N GLY A 269 2.10 -13.75 -25.22
CA GLY A 269 0.83 -13.70 -24.46
C GLY A 269 0.98 -13.61 -22.94
N ILE A 270 2.16 -13.34 -22.41
CA ILE A 270 2.48 -13.38 -20.98
C ILE A 270 1.63 -12.42 -20.15
N GLU A 271 1.35 -11.21 -20.63
CA GLU A 271 0.61 -10.19 -19.90
C GLU A 271 -0.81 -10.65 -19.52
N LYS A 272 -1.54 -11.22 -20.48
CA LYS A 272 -2.86 -11.78 -20.25
C LYS A 272 -2.82 -12.94 -19.24
N SER A 273 -1.79 -13.76 -19.31
CA SER A 273 -1.61 -14.88 -18.39
C SER A 273 -1.31 -14.41 -16.97
N VAL A 274 -0.60 -13.29 -16.81
CA VAL A 274 -0.40 -12.65 -15.50
C VAL A 274 -1.73 -12.18 -14.91
N GLU A 275 -2.61 -11.58 -15.71
CA GLU A 275 -3.94 -11.16 -15.27
C GLU A 275 -4.79 -12.34 -14.79
N GLU A 276 -4.84 -13.40 -15.60
CA GLU A 276 -5.57 -14.62 -15.28
C GLU A 276 -5.02 -15.30 -14.01
N ALA A 277 -3.69 -15.36 -13.88
CA ALA A 277 -3.01 -15.91 -12.72
C ALA A 277 -3.29 -15.10 -11.44
N ALA A 278 -3.21 -13.78 -11.52
CA ALA A 278 -3.49 -12.90 -10.40
C ALA A 278 -4.96 -12.99 -9.96
N ALA A 279 -5.90 -12.99 -10.91
CA ALA A 279 -7.32 -13.14 -10.63
C ALA A 279 -7.64 -14.48 -9.94
N TRP A 280 -7.05 -15.57 -10.43
CA TRP A 280 -7.19 -16.88 -9.79
C TRP A 280 -6.61 -16.92 -8.38
N ALA A 281 -5.40 -16.37 -8.19
CA ALA A 281 -4.74 -16.36 -6.89
C ALA A 281 -5.55 -15.55 -5.86
N GLU A 282 -6.08 -14.41 -6.27
CA GLU A 282 -6.98 -13.59 -5.45
C GLU A 282 -8.22 -14.35 -4.99
N ASP A 283 -8.90 -14.99 -5.94
CA ASP A 283 -10.11 -15.77 -5.64
C ASP A 283 -9.79 -16.94 -4.70
N PHE A 284 -8.67 -17.64 -4.93
CA PHE A 284 -8.22 -18.71 -4.07
C PHE A 284 -7.94 -18.23 -2.63
N VAL A 285 -7.19 -17.13 -2.47
CA VAL A 285 -6.87 -16.55 -1.16
C VAL A 285 -8.14 -16.15 -0.42
N LYS A 286 -9.10 -15.51 -1.10
CA LYS A 286 -10.41 -15.14 -0.52
C LYS A 286 -11.20 -16.36 -0.06
N GLN A 287 -11.28 -17.40 -0.89
CA GLN A 287 -12.01 -18.62 -0.54
C GLN A 287 -11.33 -19.36 0.60
N PHE A 288 -10.00 -19.42 0.62
CA PHE A 288 -9.24 -20.06 1.68
C PHE A 288 -9.37 -19.31 3.02
N GLY A 289 -9.27 -17.98 2.99
CA GLY A 289 -9.51 -17.13 4.15
C GLY A 289 -10.92 -17.32 4.74
N ALA A 290 -11.94 -17.33 3.90
CA ALA A 290 -13.32 -17.60 4.31
C ALA A 290 -13.50 -19.02 4.91
N PHE A 291 -12.79 -20.01 4.36
CA PHE A 291 -12.76 -21.35 4.91
C PHE A 291 -12.09 -21.36 6.29
N GLN A 292 -10.91 -20.75 6.45
CA GLN A 292 -10.20 -20.66 7.73
C GLN A 292 -11.05 -19.99 8.81
N GLN A 293 -11.67 -18.83 8.51
CA GLN A 293 -12.57 -18.15 9.44
C GLN A 293 -13.75 -19.01 9.90
N ARG A 294 -14.23 -19.87 9.05
CA ARG A 294 -15.33 -20.79 9.36
C ARG A 294 -14.91 -21.95 10.27
N VAL A 295 -13.73 -22.53 10.03
CA VAL A 295 -13.26 -23.76 10.69
C VAL A 295 -12.42 -23.49 11.93
N LEU A 296 -11.70 -22.35 11.97
CA LEU A 296 -10.81 -22.00 13.06
C LEU A 296 -11.47 -20.97 13.98
N PRO A 297 -11.90 -21.37 15.20
CA PRO A 297 -12.67 -20.47 16.09
C PRO A 297 -11.92 -19.20 16.49
N TRP A 298 -10.60 -19.23 16.54
CA TRP A 298 -9.74 -18.07 16.89
C TRP A 298 -9.53 -17.07 15.75
N MET A 299 -9.88 -17.43 14.52
CA MET A 299 -9.83 -16.53 13.36
C MET A 299 -11.15 -15.78 13.10
N LYS A 300 -12.13 -15.96 13.97
CA LYS A 300 -13.37 -15.19 13.86
C LYS A 300 -13.07 -13.71 14.15
N PRO A 301 -13.55 -12.77 13.31
CA PRO A 301 -13.39 -11.36 13.62
C PRO A 301 -13.96 -11.09 15.01
N VAL A 302 -13.16 -10.43 15.86
CA VAL A 302 -13.62 -9.96 17.16
C VAL A 302 -14.80 -9.03 16.87
N LYS A 303 -16.00 -9.39 17.33
CA LYS A 303 -17.13 -8.48 17.29
C LYS A 303 -16.75 -7.30 18.17
N THR A 304 -16.43 -6.19 17.54
CA THR A 304 -16.32 -4.91 18.24
C THR A 304 -17.68 -4.62 18.88
N PRO A 305 -17.74 -4.30 20.17
CA PRO A 305 -18.99 -4.05 20.91
C PRO A 305 -19.75 -2.85 20.35
#